data_119f0ea1d80cb61fa2d02edd762dd8f3
#
_entry.id   119f0ea1d80cb61fa2d02edd762dd8f3
#
_cell.length_a   1.000
_cell.length_b   1.000
_cell.length_c   1.000
_cell.angle_alpha   90.00
_cell.angle_beta   90.00
_cell.angle_gamma   90.00
#
_symmetry.space_group_name_H-M   'P 1'
#
loop_
_entity.id
_entity.type
_entity.pdbx_description
1 polymer ?
#
loop_
_entity_poly.entity_id
_entity_poly.type
_entity_poly.pdbx_seq_one_letter_code
_entity_poly.pdbx_strand_id
1 'polypeptide(L)'
;MGAIREVSTGRILLLEPEHLVGRAPSSALRLAERYVSAQHAIVRWTDAGWELKDLGSRNGTYLEGARVQPGKEYRLERGARIAFGKIEQEFELVDVTPPQVMAIPGDGGEPVLAEGDLLALPSNDDPRVTIYRSADGSWLLEQPDDSTTPVTNLQSFEVDGRVWKFCCTEQIPKTTLANPFLELEVRHIHLTFSVSRDEEHVELRATAGSAELELGARNHNYLLLTLARRRLADAAEALPETTCGWVYQEDLATDLGIGLPQLNLEVFRLRKQFASLGVADAANIVERRPRTRQLRVGTGRITIVEL
;
A
#
# COMPACT_ATOMS: atom_id res chain seq x y z
N MET A 1 -8.02 10.61 3.60
CA MET A 1 -6.57 10.91 3.71
C MET A 1 -6.39 12.38 3.99
N GLY A 2 -5.53 12.74 4.96
CA GLY A 2 -5.32 14.13 5.36
C GLY A 2 -5.09 15.05 4.17
N ALA A 3 -5.78 16.19 4.13
CA ALA A 3 -5.71 17.12 3.01
C ALA A 3 -5.89 18.56 3.47
N ILE A 4 -5.12 19.47 2.86
CA ILE A 4 -5.29 20.90 3.00
C ILE A 4 -5.78 21.51 1.68
N ARG A 5 -6.58 22.55 1.78
CA ARG A 5 -7.08 23.32 0.65
C ARG A 5 -6.49 24.73 0.69
N GLU A 6 -5.86 25.16 -0.38
CA GLU A 6 -5.50 26.56 -0.55
C GLU A 6 -6.75 27.40 -0.75
N VAL A 7 -7.01 28.33 0.16
CA VAL A 7 -8.30 29.08 0.18
C VAL A 7 -8.46 29.96 -1.06
N SER A 8 -7.37 30.55 -1.56
CA SER A 8 -7.39 31.46 -2.70
C SER A 8 -7.68 30.80 -4.04
N THR A 9 -7.20 29.55 -4.25
CA THR A 9 -7.31 28.83 -5.52
C THR A 9 -8.31 27.69 -5.48
N GLY A 10 -8.67 27.21 -4.28
CA GLY A 10 -9.46 26.01 -4.06
C GLY A 10 -8.67 24.71 -4.29
N ARG A 11 -7.38 24.77 -4.59
CA ARG A 11 -6.53 23.61 -4.82
C ARG A 11 -6.43 22.75 -3.56
N ILE A 12 -6.69 21.44 -3.71
CA ILE A 12 -6.54 20.46 -2.65
C ILE A 12 -5.17 19.80 -2.77
N LEU A 13 -4.48 19.67 -1.63
CA LEU A 13 -3.17 19.06 -1.50
C LEU A 13 -3.26 17.95 -0.45
N LEU A 14 -2.84 16.75 -0.83
CA LEU A 14 -2.78 15.61 0.09
C LEU A 14 -1.58 15.77 1.02
N LEU A 15 -1.78 15.44 2.29
CA LEU A 15 -0.74 15.54 3.30
C LEU A 15 0.09 14.24 3.36
N GLU A 16 1.40 14.38 3.20
CA GLU A 16 2.37 13.35 3.57
C GLU A 16 2.39 13.18 5.10
N PRO A 17 2.81 12.02 5.63
CA PRO A 17 2.93 11.82 7.08
C PRO A 17 3.76 12.88 7.79
N GLU A 18 4.82 13.37 7.13
CA GLU A 18 5.65 14.51 7.49
C GLU A 18 5.68 15.52 6.36
N HIS A 19 4.70 16.41 6.34
CA HIS A 19 4.50 17.36 5.25
C HIS A 19 5.26 18.65 5.52
N LEU A 20 6.51 18.73 5.00
CA LEU A 20 7.35 19.91 5.12
C LEU A 20 6.80 21.04 4.24
N VAL A 21 6.61 22.21 4.83
CA VAL A 21 6.22 23.45 4.14
C VAL A 21 7.40 24.39 4.08
N GLY A 22 7.70 24.92 2.89
CA GLY A 22 8.80 25.87 2.75
C GLY A 22 9.10 26.26 1.32
N ARG A 23 10.10 27.14 1.17
CA ARG A 23 10.54 27.62 -0.13
C ARG A 23 11.54 26.67 -0.81
N ALA A 24 12.17 25.77 -0.06
CA ALA A 24 13.13 24.82 -0.60
C ALA A 24 12.49 23.88 -1.64
N PRO A 25 13.23 23.45 -2.68
CA PRO A 25 12.73 22.48 -3.66
C PRO A 25 12.33 21.13 -3.04
N SER A 26 12.92 20.78 -1.90
CA SER A 26 12.64 19.54 -1.15
C SER A 26 11.37 19.63 -0.27
N SER A 27 10.70 20.79 -0.21
CA SER A 27 9.46 20.92 0.56
C SER A 27 8.30 20.23 -0.14
N ALA A 28 7.49 19.48 0.60
CA ALA A 28 6.29 18.82 0.10
C ALA A 28 5.24 19.87 -0.37
N LEU A 29 5.02 20.91 0.44
CA LEU A 29 4.35 22.13 -0.01
C LEU A 29 5.41 23.20 -0.28
N ARG A 30 5.78 23.36 -1.55
CA ARG A 30 6.70 24.38 -1.96
C ARG A 30 5.97 25.71 -2.20
N LEU A 31 6.28 26.70 -1.36
CA LEU A 31 5.83 28.08 -1.50
C LEU A 31 7.03 28.94 -1.91
N ALA A 32 7.04 29.43 -3.17
CA ALA A 32 8.20 30.09 -3.77
C ALA A 32 8.43 31.53 -3.29
N GLU A 33 7.51 32.07 -2.53
CA GLU A 33 7.47 33.43 -2.06
C GLU A 33 8.62 33.76 -1.10
N ARG A 34 9.21 34.95 -1.24
CA ARG A 34 10.37 35.38 -0.43
C ARG A 34 10.09 35.50 1.06
N TYR A 35 8.84 35.66 1.46
CA TYR A 35 8.44 35.71 2.87
C TYR A 35 8.33 34.31 3.51
N VAL A 36 8.41 33.24 2.71
CA VAL A 36 8.45 31.87 3.22
C VAL A 36 9.90 31.45 3.42
N SER A 37 10.26 30.88 4.57
CA SER A 37 11.58 30.34 4.86
C SER A 37 11.86 29.06 4.05
N ALA A 38 13.15 28.71 3.85
CA ALA A 38 13.52 27.50 3.11
C ALA A 38 12.85 26.25 3.70
N GLN A 39 12.95 26.08 5.01
CA GLN A 39 12.15 25.18 5.82
C GLN A 39 11.35 26.07 6.78
N HIS A 40 10.04 26.12 6.61
CA HIS A 40 9.21 27.10 7.31
C HIS A 40 8.44 26.45 8.46
N ALA A 41 7.70 25.40 8.16
CA ALA A 41 6.89 24.66 9.12
C ALA A 41 6.76 23.20 8.67
N ILE A 42 6.30 22.36 9.58
CA ILE A 42 5.93 20.98 9.29
C ILE A 42 4.52 20.71 9.77
N VAL A 43 3.73 20.06 8.95
CA VAL A 43 2.45 19.42 9.33
C VAL A 43 2.69 17.94 9.37
N ARG A 44 2.51 17.30 10.52
CA ARG A 44 2.80 15.88 10.70
C ARG A 44 1.65 15.12 11.32
N TRP A 45 1.57 13.84 11.04
CA TRP A 45 0.68 12.92 11.69
C TRP A 45 1.32 12.34 12.95
N THR A 46 0.55 12.32 14.03
CA THR A 46 0.92 11.70 15.32
C THR A 46 -0.23 10.83 15.83
N ASP A 47 -0.03 10.10 16.92
CA ASP A 47 -1.12 9.35 17.57
C ASP A 47 -2.28 10.25 18.02
N ALA A 48 -2.00 11.55 18.24
CA ALA A 48 -3.00 12.54 18.59
C ALA A 48 -3.74 13.15 17.38
N GLY A 49 -3.29 12.84 16.14
CA GLY A 49 -3.81 13.43 14.91
C GLY A 49 -2.81 14.34 14.21
N TRP A 50 -3.29 15.22 13.33
CA TRP A 50 -2.45 16.19 12.64
C TRP A 50 -1.97 17.29 13.57
N GLU A 51 -0.68 17.61 13.50
CA GLU A 51 -0.03 18.67 14.26
C GLU A 51 0.77 19.60 13.37
N LEU A 52 0.74 20.89 13.72
CA LEU A 52 1.54 21.94 13.08
C LEU A 52 2.69 22.36 14.01
N LYS A 53 3.89 22.52 13.43
CA LYS A 53 5.05 23.06 14.14
C LYS A 53 5.80 24.04 13.24
N ASP A 54 6.01 25.26 13.72
CA ASP A 54 6.89 26.24 13.08
C ASP A 54 8.36 25.87 13.33
N LEU A 55 9.18 25.85 12.28
CA LEU A 55 10.59 25.44 12.35
C LEU A 55 11.55 26.63 12.58
N GLY A 56 11.08 27.70 13.22
CA GLY A 56 11.86 28.93 13.42
C GLY A 56 11.81 29.84 12.19
N SER A 57 10.64 29.92 11.56
CA SER A 57 10.48 30.72 10.36
C SER A 57 10.66 32.21 10.63
N ARG A 58 11.20 32.95 9.62
CA ARG A 58 11.48 34.40 9.75
C ARG A 58 10.20 35.21 10.00
N ASN A 59 9.15 34.96 9.23
CA ASN A 59 7.92 35.74 9.26
C ASN A 59 6.81 35.09 10.08
N GLY A 60 7.03 33.85 10.56
CA GLY A 60 6.11 33.12 11.43
C GLY A 60 5.07 32.32 10.66
N THR A 61 4.56 31.33 11.33
CA THR A 61 3.38 30.53 10.95
C THR A 61 2.20 31.01 11.76
N TYR A 62 1.02 30.99 11.18
CA TYR A 62 -0.22 31.44 11.82
C TYR A 62 -1.23 30.29 11.82
N LEU A 63 -1.91 30.13 12.94
CA LEU A 63 -3.04 29.20 13.11
C LEU A 63 -4.23 30.01 13.60
N GLU A 64 -5.37 29.92 12.93
CA GLU A 64 -6.58 30.73 13.21
C GLU A 64 -6.29 32.23 13.32
N GLY A 65 -5.42 32.75 12.46
CA GLY A 65 -4.99 34.14 12.47
C GLY A 65 -4.01 34.53 13.59
N ALA A 66 -3.73 33.64 14.56
CA ALA A 66 -2.78 33.89 15.63
C ALA A 66 -1.39 33.31 15.27
N ARG A 67 -0.32 34.06 15.56
CA ARG A 67 1.05 33.60 15.34
C ARG A 67 1.40 32.49 16.32
N VAL A 68 1.86 31.33 15.82
CA VAL A 68 2.28 30.20 16.66
C VAL A 68 3.72 30.43 17.20
N GLN A 69 4.03 29.81 18.34
CA GLN A 69 5.37 29.84 18.91
C GLN A 69 6.28 28.85 18.15
N PRO A 70 7.45 29.29 17.70
CA PRO A 70 8.41 28.40 17.03
C PRO A 70 8.79 27.19 17.90
N GLY A 71 8.86 26.02 17.30
CA GLY A 71 9.22 24.77 17.96
C GLY A 71 8.11 24.10 18.77
N LYS A 72 7.00 24.81 19.08
CA LYS A 72 5.83 24.25 19.77
C LYS A 72 4.91 23.54 18.75
N GLU A 73 4.31 22.44 19.21
CA GLU A 73 3.35 21.64 18.46
C GLU A 73 1.92 22.08 18.75
N TYR A 74 1.12 22.20 17.71
CA TYR A 74 -0.27 22.62 17.76
C TYR A 74 -1.13 21.60 17.04
N ARG A 75 -2.09 21.01 17.74
CA ARG A 75 -3.05 20.09 17.14
C ARG A 75 -3.93 20.81 16.15
N LEU A 76 -4.15 20.18 15.00
CA LEU A 76 -5.02 20.68 13.95
C LEU A 76 -6.33 19.92 13.92
N GLU A 77 -7.43 20.65 13.86
CA GLU A 77 -8.77 20.11 13.69
C GLU A 77 -9.28 20.38 12.28
N ARG A 78 -10.33 19.69 11.88
CA ARG A 78 -10.96 19.94 10.57
C ARG A 78 -11.46 21.39 10.51
N GLY A 79 -11.13 22.07 9.41
CA GLY A 79 -11.42 23.48 9.21
C GLY A 79 -10.33 24.44 9.70
N ALA A 80 -9.30 23.91 10.39
CA ALA A 80 -8.19 24.75 10.87
C ALA A 80 -7.54 25.52 9.72
N ARG A 81 -7.40 26.85 9.92
CA ARG A 81 -6.79 27.77 8.96
C ARG A 81 -5.35 28.07 9.32
N ILE A 82 -4.46 27.79 8.37
CA ILE A 82 -3.01 27.89 8.54
C ILE A 82 -2.48 28.87 7.50
N ALA A 83 -1.56 29.75 7.90
CA ALA A 83 -0.85 30.61 6.95
C ALA A 83 0.66 30.64 7.23
N PHE A 84 1.47 30.74 6.15
CA PHE A 84 2.92 30.62 6.22
C PHE A 84 3.59 31.93 5.79
N GLY A 85 4.12 32.68 6.75
CA GLY A 85 4.85 33.94 6.53
C GLY A 85 3.99 35.15 6.20
N LYS A 86 2.76 34.96 5.72
CA LYS A 86 1.81 36.01 5.40
C LYS A 86 0.39 35.52 5.66
N ILE A 87 -0.35 36.27 6.49
CA ILE A 87 -1.64 35.84 7.05
C ILE A 87 -2.75 35.72 5.98
N GLU A 88 -2.64 36.47 4.89
CA GLU A 88 -3.65 36.48 3.83
C GLU A 88 -3.60 35.24 2.92
N GLN A 89 -2.52 34.46 2.98
CA GLN A 89 -2.37 33.22 2.21
C GLN A 89 -2.73 32.02 3.08
N GLU A 90 -4.02 31.76 3.20
CA GLU A 90 -4.54 30.70 4.06
C GLU A 90 -4.67 29.34 3.36
N PHE A 91 -4.40 28.31 4.13
CA PHE A 91 -4.69 26.92 3.84
C PHE A 91 -5.66 26.39 4.91
N GLU A 92 -6.67 25.65 4.50
CA GLU A 92 -7.65 25.04 5.40
C GLU A 92 -7.46 23.52 5.45
N LEU A 93 -7.38 22.93 6.63
CA LEU A 93 -7.37 21.49 6.80
C LEU A 93 -8.78 20.93 6.53
N VAL A 94 -9.00 20.36 5.35
CA VAL A 94 -10.33 19.89 4.90
C VAL A 94 -10.58 18.43 5.22
N ASP A 95 -9.51 17.64 5.39
CA ASP A 95 -9.58 16.22 5.76
C ASP A 95 -8.55 15.91 6.85
N VAL A 96 -9.02 15.29 7.95
CA VAL A 96 -8.22 14.95 9.14
C VAL A 96 -7.95 13.45 9.27
N THR A 97 -8.34 12.66 8.27
CA THR A 97 -8.09 11.21 8.32
C THR A 97 -6.59 10.92 8.30
N PRO A 98 -6.15 9.77 8.86
CA PRO A 98 -4.74 9.38 8.84
C PRO A 98 -4.15 9.42 7.44
N PRO A 99 -2.86 9.69 7.29
CA PRO A 99 -2.18 9.52 6.02
C PRO A 99 -2.27 8.06 5.58
N GLN A 100 -2.42 7.86 4.27
CA GLN A 100 -2.39 6.54 3.66
C GLN A 100 -1.02 6.29 3.03
N VAL A 101 -0.68 5.02 2.90
CA VAL A 101 0.49 4.62 2.13
C VAL A 101 0.26 4.98 0.67
N MET A 102 1.24 5.61 0.04
CA MET A 102 1.14 6.09 -1.34
C MET A 102 2.51 6.19 -2.01
N ALA A 103 2.49 6.29 -3.32
CA ALA A 103 3.63 6.74 -4.10
C ALA A 103 3.27 8.02 -4.86
N ILE A 104 4.14 9.02 -4.76
CA ILE A 104 3.97 10.34 -5.38
C ILE A 104 4.91 10.43 -6.57
N PRO A 105 4.40 10.73 -7.77
CA PRO A 105 5.26 10.91 -8.93
C PRO A 105 6.02 12.23 -8.84
N GLY A 106 7.32 12.19 -9.20
CA GLY A 106 8.22 13.36 -9.13
C GLY A 106 7.88 14.49 -10.11
N ASP A 107 7.07 14.22 -11.12
CA ASP A 107 6.59 15.20 -12.11
C ASP A 107 5.34 15.98 -11.65
N GLY A 108 4.85 15.73 -10.41
CA GLY A 108 3.69 16.43 -9.86
C GLY A 108 2.35 15.86 -10.31
N GLY A 109 2.31 14.65 -10.87
CA GLY A 109 1.08 13.93 -11.18
C GLY A 109 0.31 13.47 -9.93
N GLU A 110 -0.83 12.81 -10.14
CA GLU A 110 -1.64 12.30 -9.04
C GLU A 110 -0.92 11.16 -8.29
N PRO A 111 -0.97 11.14 -6.93
CA PRO A 111 -0.44 10.05 -6.15
C PRO A 111 -1.22 8.76 -6.38
N VAL A 112 -0.51 7.63 -6.36
CA VAL A 112 -1.12 6.30 -6.33
C VAL A 112 -1.23 5.86 -4.89
N LEU A 113 -2.45 5.55 -4.44
CA LEU A 113 -2.74 5.14 -3.07
C LEU A 113 -2.67 3.62 -2.94
N ALA A 114 -2.16 3.16 -1.79
CA ALA A 114 -2.22 1.74 -1.45
C ALA A 114 -3.66 1.32 -1.08
N GLU A 115 -4.00 0.10 -1.42
CA GLU A 115 -5.18 -0.59 -0.90
C GLU A 115 -4.71 -1.63 0.13
N GLY A 116 -5.04 -1.39 1.39
CA GLY A 116 -4.40 -2.11 2.49
C GLY A 116 -2.89 -1.85 2.50
N ASP A 117 -2.12 -2.92 2.59
CA ASP A 117 -0.64 -2.88 2.56
C ASP A 117 -0.07 -3.23 1.16
N LEU A 118 -0.78 -2.88 0.10
CA LEU A 118 -0.40 -3.18 -1.29
C LEU A 118 -0.56 -1.96 -2.19
N LEU A 119 0.48 -1.66 -2.98
CA LEU A 119 0.54 -0.56 -3.94
C LEU A 119 1.13 -1.04 -5.25
N ALA A 120 0.52 -0.72 -6.39
CA ALA A 120 1.09 -1.00 -7.71
C ALA A 120 1.43 0.28 -8.47
N LEU A 121 2.53 0.27 -9.22
CA LEU A 121 2.96 1.38 -10.05
C LEU A 121 3.20 0.93 -11.50
N PRO A 122 2.90 1.79 -12.46
CA PRO A 122 2.38 3.16 -12.30
C PRO A 122 0.89 3.24 -11.93
N SER A 123 0.15 2.14 -12.01
CA SER A 123 -1.27 2.07 -11.63
C SER A 123 -1.69 0.63 -11.31
N ASN A 124 -2.88 0.48 -10.72
CA ASN A 124 -3.48 -0.83 -10.44
C ASN A 124 -3.92 -1.60 -11.72
N ASP A 125 -4.06 -0.91 -12.84
CA ASP A 125 -4.45 -1.51 -14.11
C ASP A 125 -3.24 -1.97 -14.94
N ASP A 126 -2.06 -1.40 -14.67
CA ASP A 126 -0.79 -1.76 -15.31
C ASP A 126 0.33 -1.88 -14.26
N PRO A 127 0.31 -2.93 -13.43
CA PRO A 127 1.28 -3.14 -12.35
C PRO A 127 2.64 -3.54 -12.92
N ARG A 128 3.57 -2.60 -13.02
CA ARG A 128 4.96 -2.86 -13.42
C ARG A 128 5.81 -3.29 -12.24
N VAL A 129 5.62 -2.61 -11.11
CA VAL A 129 6.21 -2.98 -9.82
C VAL A 129 5.13 -2.97 -8.75
N THR A 130 5.35 -3.75 -7.70
CA THR A 130 4.44 -3.82 -6.56
C THR A 130 5.19 -3.49 -5.29
N ILE A 131 4.62 -2.61 -4.46
CA ILE A 131 5.12 -2.34 -3.12
C ILE A 131 4.15 -2.95 -2.13
N TYR A 132 4.65 -3.74 -1.22
CA TYR A 132 3.83 -4.40 -0.21
C TYR A 132 4.54 -4.49 1.13
N ARG A 133 3.76 -4.68 2.18
CA ARG A 133 4.28 -4.89 3.51
C ARG A 133 4.51 -6.38 3.73
N SER A 134 5.72 -6.74 4.15
CA SER A 134 6.07 -8.12 4.49
C SER A 134 5.62 -8.48 5.91
N ALA A 135 5.66 -9.77 6.25
CA ALA A 135 5.24 -10.26 7.56
C ALA A 135 6.05 -9.71 8.74
N ASP A 136 7.30 -9.29 8.51
CA ASP A 136 8.14 -8.61 9.50
C ASP A 136 7.85 -7.11 9.65
N GLY A 137 6.88 -6.60 8.87
CA GLY A 137 6.45 -5.20 8.87
C GLY A 137 7.28 -4.27 7.98
N SER A 138 8.31 -4.76 7.30
CA SER A 138 9.08 -3.98 6.34
C SER A 138 8.31 -3.81 5.02
N TRP A 139 8.57 -2.69 4.33
CA TRP A 139 8.04 -2.46 2.98
C TRP A 139 9.02 -2.96 1.94
N LEU A 140 8.55 -3.73 0.99
CA LEU A 140 9.32 -4.31 -0.10
C LEU A 140 8.80 -3.81 -1.44
N LEU A 141 9.72 -3.40 -2.30
CA LEU A 141 9.49 -3.12 -3.72
C LEU A 141 9.83 -4.39 -4.51
N GLU A 142 8.84 -5.00 -5.14
CA GLU A 142 8.97 -6.16 -6.02
C GLU A 142 9.05 -5.71 -7.47
N GLN A 143 10.13 -6.11 -8.14
CA GLN A 143 10.38 -5.83 -9.55
C GLN A 143 9.76 -6.91 -10.46
N PRO A 144 9.61 -6.64 -11.76
CA PRO A 144 9.09 -7.63 -12.73
C PRO A 144 9.91 -8.93 -12.85
N ASP A 145 11.17 -8.90 -12.42
CA ASP A 145 12.08 -10.06 -12.38
C ASP A 145 12.00 -10.84 -11.06
N ASP A 146 11.00 -10.54 -10.22
CA ASP A 146 10.78 -11.09 -8.87
C ASP A 146 11.87 -10.72 -7.85
N SER A 147 12.80 -9.84 -8.19
CA SER A 147 13.70 -9.28 -7.20
C SER A 147 12.94 -8.34 -6.27
N THR A 148 13.26 -8.41 -4.99
CA THR A 148 12.68 -7.54 -3.96
C THR A 148 13.75 -6.70 -3.31
N THR A 149 13.46 -5.42 -3.10
CA THR A 149 14.33 -4.50 -2.38
C THR A 149 13.54 -3.79 -1.28
N PRO A 150 14.11 -3.64 -0.07
CA PRO A 150 13.46 -2.83 0.96
C PRO A 150 13.25 -1.40 0.47
N VAL A 151 12.09 -0.83 0.81
CA VAL A 151 11.78 0.59 0.56
C VAL A 151 11.36 1.24 1.87
N THR A 152 11.89 2.43 2.13
CA THR A 152 11.63 3.19 3.36
C THR A 152 10.83 4.45 3.07
N ASN A 153 10.24 5.03 4.12
CA ASN A 153 9.48 6.28 4.00
C ASN A 153 10.32 7.38 3.35
N LEU A 154 9.69 8.13 2.44
CA LEU A 154 10.27 9.21 1.64
C LEU A 154 11.39 8.79 0.65
N GLN A 155 11.64 7.51 0.51
CA GLN A 155 12.61 7.01 -0.47
C GLN A 155 12.08 7.23 -1.89
N SER A 156 12.98 7.72 -2.76
CA SER A 156 12.71 7.84 -4.21
C SER A 156 13.31 6.67 -4.96
N PHE A 157 12.60 6.21 -5.98
CA PHE A 157 13.03 5.16 -6.90
C PHE A 157 12.41 5.41 -8.28
N GLU A 158 12.87 4.69 -9.30
CA GLU A 158 12.44 4.86 -10.69
C GLU A 158 11.65 3.64 -11.16
N VAL A 159 10.56 3.90 -11.88
CA VAL A 159 9.76 2.88 -12.58
C VAL A 159 9.53 3.38 -13.99
N ASP A 160 10.00 2.64 -14.99
CA ASP A 160 9.85 2.95 -16.42
C ASP A 160 10.27 4.40 -16.79
N GLY A 161 11.39 4.89 -16.22
CA GLY A 161 11.89 6.25 -16.48
C GLY A 161 11.20 7.35 -15.70
N ARG A 162 10.21 7.03 -14.86
CA ARG A 162 9.50 7.96 -13.99
C ARG A 162 9.96 7.80 -12.55
N VAL A 163 10.34 8.92 -11.92
CA VAL A 163 10.72 8.94 -10.51
C VAL A 163 9.46 8.95 -9.63
N TRP A 164 9.47 8.13 -8.60
CA TRP A 164 8.42 8.03 -7.60
C TRP A 164 9.00 8.22 -6.21
N LYS A 165 8.22 8.81 -5.30
CA LYS A 165 8.54 8.92 -3.88
C LYS A 165 7.54 8.10 -3.09
N PHE A 166 8.02 7.11 -2.35
CA PHE A 166 7.19 6.29 -1.47
C PHE A 166 6.93 7.02 -0.15
N CYS A 167 5.68 7.05 0.27
CA CYS A 167 5.27 7.64 1.53
C CYS A 167 4.49 6.62 2.34
N CYS A 168 4.99 6.28 3.52
CA CYS A 168 4.29 5.45 4.49
C CYS A 168 4.38 6.09 5.88
N THR A 169 3.42 5.77 6.74
CA THR A 169 3.57 6.03 8.17
C THR A 169 4.49 4.97 8.74
N GLU A 170 5.55 5.36 9.43
CA GLU A 170 6.24 4.46 10.32
C GLU A 170 5.26 4.07 11.44
N GLN A 171 4.50 3.01 11.23
CA GLN A 171 3.82 2.39 12.35
C GLN A 171 4.91 1.72 13.20
N ILE A 172 5.28 2.36 14.29
CA ILE A 172 5.83 1.63 15.43
C ILE A 172 4.88 0.46 15.65
N PRO A 173 5.37 -0.80 15.66
CA PRO A 173 4.48 -1.92 15.93
C PRO A 173 3.76 -1.59 17.25
N LYS A 174 2.47 -1.30 17.16
CA LYS A 174 1.66 -1.14 18.36
C LYS A 174 1.83 -2.43 19.12
N THR A 175 2.40 -2.36 20.32
CA THR A 175 2.37 -3.46 21.29
C THR A 175 0.89 -3.76 21.47
N THR A 176 0.44 -4.82 20.85
CA THR A 176 -0.96 -5.09 20.54
C THR A 176 -1.66 -5.52 21.80
N LEU A 177 -2.50 -4.67 22.32
CA LEU A 177 -3.69 -5.16 23.01
C LEU A 177 -4.47 -5.96 21.97
N ALA A 178 -4.64 -7.25 22.20
CA ALA A 178 -5.21 -8.23 21.29
C ALA A 178 -6.46 -7.68 20.58
N ASN A 179 -6.30 -7.32 19.32
CA ASN A 179 -7.42 -7.06 18.42
C ASN A 179 -7.70 -8.38 17.71
N PRO A 180 -8.87 -9.00 17.88
CA PRO A 180 -9.17 -10.30 17.25
C PRO A 180 -9.14 -10.28 15.72
N PHE A 181 -9.07 -9.10 15.09
CA PHE A 181 -8.92 -8.94 13.64
C PHE A 181 -7.45 -8.90 13.15
N LEU A 182 -6.45 -9.00 14.04
CA LEU A 182 -5.02 -8.93 13.72
C LEU A 182 -4.40 -10.28 13.30
N GLU A 183 -5.19 -11.34 13.18
CA GLU A 183 -4.70 -12.67 12.87
C GLU A 183 -5.09 -13.22 11.50
N LEU A 184 -5.56 -12.37 10.59
CA LEU A 184 -5.78 -12.77 9.20
C LEU A 184 -4.45 -12.76 8.45
N GLU A 185 -3.59 -13.73 8.75
CA GLU A 185 -2.39 -14.00 7.97
C GLU A 185 -2.65 -15.16 7.00
N VAL A 186 -2.08 -15.08 5.81
CA VAL A 186 -2.28 -16.07 4.74
C VAL A 186 -2.02 -17.50 5.19
N ARG A 187 -1.01 -17.73 6.02
CA ARG A 187 -0.70 -19.07 6.55
C ARG A 187 -1.83 -19.72 7.39
N HIS A 188 -2.72 -18.88 7.96
CA HIS A 188 -3.85 -19.36 8.77
C HIS A 188 -5.14 -19.49 7.96
N ILE A 189 -5.16 -18.98 6.75
CA ILE A 189 -6.32 -19.02 5.86
C ILE A 189 -6.48 -20.41 5.27
N HIS A 190 -7.70 -20.93 5.37
CA HIS A 190 -8.14 -22.12 4.65
C HIS A 190 -8.88 -21.67 3.37
N LEU A 191 -8.41 -22.10 2.23
CA LEU A 191 -9.01 -21.82 0.93
C LEU A 191 -9.92 -22.99 0.53
N THR A 192 -11.17 -22.68 0.17
CA THR A 192 -12.11 -23.66 -0.38
C THR A 192 -12.50 -23.21 -1.79
N PHE A 193 -12.16 -24.03 -2.77
CA PHE A 193 -12.55 -23.86 -4.15
C PHE A 193 -13.74 -24.73 -4.48
N SER A 194 -14.81 -24.15 -5.05
CA SER A 194 -15.93 -24.87 -5.65
C SER A 194 -15.80 -24.75 -7.17
N VAL A 195 -15.59 -25.86 -7.85
CA VAL A 195 -15.23 -25.90 -9.27
C VAL A 195 -16.32 -26.63 -10.05
N SER A 196 -16.86 -26.01 -11.10
CA SER A 196 -17.79 -26.65 -12.01
C SER A 196 -17.12 -27.75 -12.83
N ARG A 197 -17.90 -28.76 -13.28
CA ARG A 197 -17.36 -29.90 -14.04
C ARG A 197 -16.67 -29.51 -15.36
N ASP A 198 -17.08 -28.43 -15.98
CA ASP A 198 -16.48 -27.85 -17.19
C ASP A 198 -15.31 -26.91 -16.90
N GLU A 199 -15.03 -26.68 -15.59
CA GLU A 199 -13.98 -25.76 -15.10
C GLU A 199 -14.16 -24.28 -15.51
N GLU A 200 -15.31 -23.89 -16.09
CA GLU A 200 -15.58 -22.52 -16.48
C GLU A 200 -15.93 -21.63 -15.26
N HIS A 201 -16.35 -22.23 -14.15
CA HIS A 201 -16.73 -21.50 -12.94
C HIS A 201 -15.93 -21.97 -11.74
N VAL A 202 -15.19 -21.04 -11.13
CA VAL A 202 -14.41 -21.25 -9.90
C VAL A 202 -14.83 -20.24 -8.84
N GLU A 203 -15.58 -20.71 -7.85
CA GLU A 203 -15.92 -19.93 -6.67
C GLU A 203 -14.86 -20.16 -5.58
N LEU A 204 -14.39 -19.08 -4.96
CA LEU A 204 -13.42 -19.10 -3.89
C LEU A 204 -14.03 -18.57 -2.60
N ARG A 205 -13.88 -19.35 -1.52
CA ARG A 205 -14.13 -18.94 -0.13
C ARG A 205 -12.88 -19.12 0.69
N ALA A 206 -12.70 -18.28 1.68
CA ALA A 206 -11.60 -18.40 2.61
C ALA A 206 -12.10 -18.28 4.05
N THR A 207 -11.54 -19.09 4.95
CA THR A 207 -11.86 -19.02 6.39
C THR A 207 -10.58 -18.90 7.20
N ALA A 208 -10.63 -18.11 8.27
CA ALA A 208 -9.53 -17.99 9.23
C ALA A 208 -10.12 -17.86 10.65
N GLY A 209 -9.96 -18.92 11.46
CA GLY A 209 -10.63 -19.00 12.74
C GLY A 209 -12.16 -18.94 12.59
N SER A 210 -12.80 -17.94 13.15
CA SER A 210 -14.25 -17.69 13.00
C SER A 210 -14.61 -16.71 11.87
N ALA A 211 -13.62 -16.14 11.19
CA ALA A 211 -13.85 -15.20 10.09
C ALA A 211 -14.07 -15.98 8.79
N GLU A 212 -15.12 -15.60 8.06
CA GLU A 212 -15.42 -16.08 6.72
C GLU A 212 -15.24 -14.94 5.73
N LEU A 213 -14.43 -15.16 4.69
CA LEU A 213 -14.15 -14.21 3.64
C LEU A 213 -14.77 -14.71 2.34
N GLU A 214 -15.80 -14.01 1.87
CA GLU A 214 -16.41 -14.30 0.58
C GLU A 214 -15.63 -13.62 -0.54
N LEU A 215 -14.96 -14.41 -1.37
CA LEU A 215 -14.19 -13.94 -2.51
C LEU A 215 -15.00 -14.06 -3.82
N GLY A 216 -16.00 -14.94 -3.84
CA GLY A 216 -16.89 -15.17 -4.98
C GLY A 216 -16.18 -15.75 -6.20
N ALA A 217 -16.83 -15.65 -7.35
CA ALA A 217 -16.27 -16.11 -8.62
C ALA A 217 -15.58 -14.95 -9.34
N ARG A 218 -14.29 -15.13 -9.65
CA ARG A 218 -13.44 -14.15 -10.36
C ARG A 218 -12.52 -14.89 -11.31
N ASN A 219 -12.16 -14.26 -12.43
CA ASN A 219 -11.27 -14.88 -13.43
C ASN A 219 -9.91 -15.28 -12.85
N HIS A 220 -9.37 -14.47 -11.93
CA HIS A 220 -8.08 -14.76 -11.29
C HIS A 220 -8.14 -15.92 -10.28
N ASN A 221 -9.33 -16.40 -9.88
CA ASN A 221 -9.43 -17.57 -8.99
C ASN A 221 -8.88 -18.83 -9.65
N TYR A 222 -8.95 -18.93 -10.99
CA TYR A 222 -8.42 -20.09 -11.72
C TYR A 222 -6.90 -20.19 -11.63
N LEU A 223 -6.20 -19.04 -11.63
CA LEU A 223 -4.76 -19.00 -11.36
C LEU A 223 -4.45 -19.58 -9.96
N LEU A 224 -5.17 -19.12 -8.94
CA LEU A 224 -4.95 -19.60 -7.57
C LEU A 224 -5.31 -21.07 -7.43
N LEU A 225 -6.37 -21.54 -8.10
CA LEU A 225 -6.74 -22.98 -8.17
C LEU A 225 -5.62 -23.82 -8.78
N THR A 226 -5.02 -23.36 -9.87
CA THR A 226 -3.92 -24.08 -10.54
C THR A 226 -2.72 -24.25 -9.61
N LEU A 227 -2.33 -23.17 -8.92
CA LEU A 227 -1.26 -23.23 -7.90
C LEU A 227 -1.65 -24.14 -6.70
N ALA A 228 -2.92 -24.09 -6.28
CA ALA A 228 -3.44 -24.92 -5.21
C ALA A 228 -3.39 -26.41 -5.55
N ARG A 229 -3.81 -26.78 -6.75
CA ARG A 229 -3.74 -28.18 -7.27
C ARG A 229 -2.30 -28.70 -7.27
N ARG A 230 -1.36 -27.88 -7.73
CA ARG A 230 0.06 -28.24 -7.72
C ARG A 230 0.56 -28.50 -6.30
N ARG A 231 0.23 -27.60 -5.35
CA ARG A 231 0.66 -27.77 -3.95
C ARG A 231 0.07 -29.02 -3.30
N LEU A 232 -1.20 -29.34 -3.59
CA LEU A 232 -1.83 -30.56 -3.09
C LEU A 232 -1.23 -31.83 -3.72
N ALA A 233 -0.90 -31.82 -5.01
CA ALA A 233 -0.24 -32.93 -5.68
C ALA A 233 1.14 -33.22 -5.08
N ASP A 234 1.97 -32.19 -4.91
CA ASP A 234 3.29 -32.34 -4.30
C ASP A 234 3.20 -32.82 -2.82
N ALA A 235 2.19 -32.33 -2.09
CA ALA A 235 1.95 -32.79 -0.71
C ALA A 235 1.50 -34.26 -0.66
N ALA A 236 0.73 -34.76 -1.63
CA ALA A 236 0.35 -36.16 -1.75
C ALA A 236 1.54 -37.08 -2.03
N GLU A 237 2.57 -36.55 -2.71
CA GLU A 237 3.86 -37.22 -2.95
C GLU A 237 4.81 -37.13 -1.73
N ALA A 238 4.35 -36.59 -0.60
CA ALA A 238 5.11 -36.40 0.63
C ALA A 238 6.38 -35.53 0.47
N LEU A 239 6.37 -34.60 -0.45
CA LEU A 239 7.45 -33.61 -0.57
C LEU A 239 7.48 -32.68 0.64
N PRO A 240 8.67 -32.18 1.05
CA PRO A 240 8.78 -31.21 2.14
C PRO A 240 7.97 -29.94 1.85
N GLU A 241 7.30 -29.38 2.85
CA GLU A 241 6.45 -28.19 2.70
C GLU A 241 7.18 -27.01 2.03
N THR A 242 8.47 -26.86 2.29
CA THR A 242 9.31 -25.81 1.69
C THR A 242 9.49 -25.95 0.17
N THR A 243 9.29 -27.16 -0.39
CA THR A 243 9.45 -27.47 -1.81
C THR A 243 8.12 -27.68 -2.52
N CYS A 244 7.01 -27.85 -1.79
CA CYS A 244 5.68 -28.07 -2.37
C CYS A 244 5.13 -26.83 -3.09
N GLY A 245 4.51 -27.07 -4.23
CA GLY A 245 3.64 -26.12 -4.93
C GLY A 245 4.35 -25.08 -5.78
N TRP A 246 5.66 -25.15 -5.96
CA TRP A 246 6.40 -24.20 -6.78
C TRP A 246 6.24 -24.51 -8.27
N VAL A 247 5.77 -23.52 -9.05
CA VAL A 247 5.57 -23.59 -10.50
C VAL A 247 6.33 -22.45 -11.15
N TYR A 248 7.01 -22.70 -12.27
CA TYR A 248 7.64 -21.64 -13.05
C TYR A 248 6.58 -20.73 -13.68
N GLN A 249 6.82 -19.43 -13.71
CA GLN A 249 5.89 -18.45 -14.27
C GLN A 249 5.57 -18.71 -15.74
N GLU A 250 6.57 -19.11 -16.51
CA GLU A 250 6.44 -19.42 -17.93
C GLU A 250 5.53 -20.64 -18.16
N ASP A 251 5.67 -21.68 -17.32
CA ASP A 251 4.83 -22.87 -17.37
C ASP A 251 3.39 -22.54 -16.98
N LEU A 252 3.23 -21.79 -15.86
CA LEU A 252 1.92 -21.35 -15.38
C LEU A 252 1.20 -20.46 -16.40
N ALA A 253 1.92 -19.54 -17.04
CA ALA A 253 1.36 -18.66 -18.08
C ALA A 253 0.90 -19.48 -19.30
N THR A 254 1.68 -20.51 -19.68
CA THR A 254 1.33 -21.43 -20.76
C THR A 254 0.08 -22.26 -20.42
N ASP A 255 0.02 -22.82 -19.21
CA ASP A 255 -1.12 -23.61 -18.74
C ASP A 255 -2.42 -22.78 -18.70
N LEU A 256 -2.30 -21.48 -18.36
CA LEU A 256 -3.42 -20.54 -18.31
C LEU A 256 -3.74 -19.91 -19.68
N GLY A 257 -2.92 -20.13 -20.72
CA GLY A 257 -3.09 -19.53 -22.05
C GLY A 257 -2.94 -18.00 -22.05
N ILE A 258 -2.12 -17.42 -21.15
CA ILE A 258 -1.91 -15.97 -21.01
C ILE A 258 -0.43 -15.60 -21.11
N GLY A 259 -0.14 -14.31 -21.38
CA GLY A 259 1.22 -13.80 -21.35
C GLY A 259 1.69 -13.43 -19.94
N LEU A 260 3.01 -13.32 -19.72
CA LEU A 260 3.60 -12.93 -18.43
C LEU A 260 3.07 -11.58 -17.88
N PRO A 261 2.85 -10.52 -18.70
CA PRO A 261 2.25 -9.29 -18.19
C PRO A 261 0.84 -9.51 -17.62
N GLN A 262 0.04 -10.34 -18.30
CA GLN A 262 -1.30 -10.69 -17.81
C GLN A 262 -1.22 -11.55 -16.54
N LEU A 263 -0.28 -12.48 -16.44
CA LEU A 263 -0.04 -13.26 -15.23
C LEU A 263 0.26 -12.35 -14.04
N ASN A 264 1.15 -11.37 -14.21
CA ASN A 264 1.49 -10.41 -13.17
C ASN A 264 0.27 -9.57 -12.72
N LEU A 265 -0.57 -9.17 -13.68
CA LEU A 265 -1.82 -8.47 -13.38
C LEU A 265 -2.79 -9.35 -12.58
N GLU A 266 -2.95 -10.62 -12.92
CA GLU A 266 -3.84 -11.54 -12.18
C GLU A 266 -3.30 -11.83 -10.77
N VAL A 267 -1.98 -11.99 -10.60
CA VAL A 267 -1.32 -12.10 -9.29
C VAL A 267 -1.60 -10.85 -8.45
N PHE A 268 -1.43 -9.66 -9.04
CA PHE A 268 -1.72 -8.40 -8.34
C PHE A 268 -3.20 -8.31 -7.93
N ARG A 269 -4.14 -8.67 -8.81
CA ARG A 269 -5.58 -8.66 -8.51
C ARG A 269 -5.95 -9.61 -7.37
N LEU A 270 -5.35 -10.79 -7.31
CA LEU A 270 -5.50 -11.71 -6.19
C LEU A 270 -5.03 -11.08 -4.89
N ARG A 271 -3.80 -10.59 -4.86
CA ARG A 271 -3.22 -9.93 -3.68
C ARG A 271 -4.08 -8.75 -3.21
N LYS A 272 -4.54 -7.93 -4.15
CA LYS A 272 -5.42 -6.78 -3.90
C LYS A 272 -6.75 -7.22 -3.28
N GLN A 273 -7.36 -8.29 -3.77
CA GLN A 273 -8.62 -8.81 -3.23
C GLN A 273 -8.46 -9.24 -1.77
N PHE A 274 -7.39 -9.95 -1.42
CA PHE A 274 -7.13 -10.33 -0.03
C PHE A 274 -6.76 -9.13 0.84
N ALA A 275 -6.00 -8.17 0.34
CA ALA A 275 -5.69 -6.92 1.04
C ALA A 275 -6.95 -6.12 1.37
N SER A 276 -7.90 -6.01 0.44
CA SER A 276 -9.17 -5.31 0.66
C SER A 276 -10.06 -5.96 1.71
N LEU A 277 -9.86 -7.25 2.00
CA LEU A 277 -10.55 -8.00 3.05
C LEU A 277 -9.82 -7.95 4.41
N GLY A 278 -8.73 -7.18 4.51
CA GLY A 278 -8.00 -6.98 5.76
C GLY A 278 -6.96 -8.05 6.09
N VAL A 279 -6.56 -8.88 5.11
CA VAL A 279 -5.46 -9.84 5.30
C VAL A 279 -4.14 -9.08 5.40
N ALA A 280 -3.43 -9.25 6.53
CA ALA A 280 -2.27 -8.43 6.88
C ALA A 280 -1.06 -8.63 5.95
N ASP A 281 -0.86 -9.87 5.48
CA ASP A 281 0.22 -10.26 4.58
C ASP A 281 -0.32 -10.74 3.23
N ALA A 282 -1.34 -10.05 2.69
CA ALA A 282 -2.07 -10.42 1.49
C ALA A 282 -1.18 -10.69 0.26
N ALA A 283 -0.01 -10.04 0.19
CA ALA A 283 0.97 -10.29 -0.86
C ALA A 283 1.44 -11.75 -0.90
N ASN A 284 1.42 -12.43 0.26
CA ASN A 284 1.84 -13.82 0.40
C ASN A 284 0.80 -14.82 -0.09
N ILE A 285 -0.43 -14.40 -0.48
CA ILE A 285 -1.41 -15.37 -1.06
C ILE A 285 -0.88 -16.02 -2.32
N VAL A 286 -0.06 -15.31 -3.07
CA VAL A 286 0.79 -15.84 -4.13
C VAL A 286 2.22 -15.50 -3.79
N GLU A 287 2.94 -16.48 -3.24
CA GLU A 287 4.36 -16.33 -2.92
C GLU A 287 5.21 -16.39 -4.19
N ARG A 288 6.27 -15.60 -4.20
CA ARG A 288 7.30 -15.60 -5.24
C ARG A 288 8.63 -16.09 -4.65
N ARG A 289 9.31 -16.95 -5.39
CA ARG A 289 10.63 -17.41 -5.00
C ARG A 289 11.69 -16.54 -5.68
N PRO A 290 12.46 -15.77 -4.90
CA PRO A 290 13.48 -14.87 -5.48
C PRO A 290 14.43 -15.60 -6.43
N ARG A 291 14.75 -14.98 -7.55
CA ARG A 291 15.73 -15.44 -8.57
C ARG A 291 15.33 -16.69 -9.37
N THR A 292 14.26 -17.38 -9.02
CA THR A 292 13.86 -18.63 -9.71
C THR A 292 12.65 -18.47 -10.61
N ARG A 293 11.96 -17.32 -10.55
CA ARG A 293 10.70 -17.06 -11.26
C ARG A 293 9.65 -18.12 -11.01
N GLN A 294 9.57 -18.60 -9.77
CA GLN A 294 8.58 -19.57 -9.36
C GLN A 294 7.52 -18.91 -8.47
N LEU A 295 6.28 -19.36 -8.65
CA LEU A 295 5.11 -18.95 -7.87
C LEU A 295 4.54 -20.15 -7.13
N ARG A 296 3.90 -19.91 -5.97
CA ARG A 296 3.04 -20.90 -5.31
C ARG A 296 1.92 -20.21 -4.53
N VAL A 297 0.87 -20.94 -4.20
CA VAL A 297 -0.12 -20.48 -3.22
C VAL A 297 0.49 -20.45 -1.82
N GLY A 298 0.26 -19.39 -1.05
CA GLY A 298 0.93 -19.13 0.23
C GLY A 298 0.42 -19.97 1.41
N THR A 299 -0.72 -20.62 1.30
CA THR A 299 -1.26 -21.52 2.32
C THR A 299 -1.30 -22.96 1.86
N GLY A 300 -1.03 -23.90 2.76
CA GLY A 300 -1.25 -25.33 2.53
C GLY A 300 -2.64 -25.83 2.94
N ARG A 301 -3.47 -24.96 3.53
CA ARG A 301 -4.83 -25.30 3.97
C ARG A 301 -5.81 -25.10 2.82
N ILE A 302 -6.00 -26.15 2.02
CA ILE A 302 -6.73 -26.07 0.76
C ILE A 302 -7.73 -27.22 0.68
N THR A 303 -8.94 -26.90 0.26
CA THR A 303 -9.98 -27.87 -0.12
C THR A 303 -10.50 -27.54 -1.51
N ILE A 304 -10.64 -28.53 -2.39
CA ILE A 304 -11.22 -28.39 -3.72
C ILE A 304 -12.44 -29.30 -3.77
N VAL A 305 -13.60 -28.73 -4.13
CA VAL A 305 -14.88 -29.43 -4.24
C VAL A 305 -15.34 -29.31 -5.69
N GLU A 306 -15.68 -30.41 -6.33
CA GLU A 306 -16.34 -30.43 -7.64
C GLU A 306 -17.85 -30.29 -7.46
N LEU A 307 -18.48 -29.40 -8.28
CA LEU A 307 -19.91 -29.11 -8.26
C LEU A 307 -20.69 -30.03 -9.22
#